data_a21b34b1cc0e35e3850bc9cbb1ccbb8a
#
_entry.id   a21b34b1cc0e35e3850bc9cbb1ccbb8a
#
_cell.length_a   1.000
_cell.length_b   1.000
_cell.length_c   1.000
_cell.angle_alpha   90.00
_cell.angle_beta   90.00
_cell.angle_gamma   90.00
#
_symmetry.space_group_name_H-M   'P 1'
#
loop_
_entity.id
_entity.type
_entity.pdbx_description
1 polymer ?
#
loop_
_entity_poly.entity_id
_entity_poly.type
_entity_poly.pdbx_seq_one_letter_code
_entity_poly.pdbx_strand_id
1 'polypeptide(L)'
;MCKIFCNFARKIVAIMKKVLAIVALFALCVCAHAETVLLRTGARVEGTIVFQNDEVVILRNAEGARFQYPKSDVQEIYADDAVVPEAKEAEVNDAREIKTSKKASILLEIAGGAACIPGQKMGAAVSADLLVGSHHIGDKHIFVGGGIGYHGAFMGADKYSFLPIQAAIRMPFTETKHAPVFGLGLGYGIALSKNYVGGLYAGVDLGYRYQLNPKTALGAVFYTQFQQAKMNVTETVEGTEFVNNTGRNLISFGAKFTLYF
;
A
#
# COMPACT_ATOMS: atom_id res chain seq x y z
N MET A 1 8.69 31.27 -23.46
CA MET A 1 8.82 30.08 -22.61
C MET A 1 8.20 30.20 -21.20
N CYS A 2 8.29 31.34 -20.51
CA CYS A 2 7.78 31.50 -19.14
C CYS A 2 6.24 31.33 -18.95
N LYS A 3 5.40 31.72 -19.91
CA LYS A 3 3.93 31.61 -19.80
C LYS A 3 3.41 30.17 -19.86
N ILE A 4 4.11 29.27 -20.57
CA ILE A 4 3.70 27.86 -20.67
C ILE A 4 4.00 27.13 -19.35
N PHE A 5 5.12 27.45 -18.72
CA PHE A 5 5.51 26.87 -17.41
C PHE A 5 4.58 27.31 -16.28
N CYS A 6 4.15 28.58 -16.27
CA CYS A 6 3.16 29.08 -15.28
C CYS A 6 1.79 28.42 -15.42
N ASN A 7 1.32 28.17 -16.66
CA ASN A 7 0.04 27.50 -16.90
C ASN A 7 0.08 26.02 -16.55
N PHE A 8 1.22 25.35 -16.76
CA PHE A 8 1.42 23.95 -16.37
C PHE A 8 1.47 23.81 -14.86
N ALA A 9 2.21 24.67 -14.15
CA ALA A 9 2.26 24.70 -12.69
C ALA A 9 0.88 24.95 -12.06
N ARG A 10 0.08 25.88 -12.61
CA ARG A 10 -1.30 26.11 -12.14
C ARG A 10 -2.21 24.90 -12.34
N LYS A 11 -2.09 24.17 -13.47
CA LYS A 11 -2.87 22.94 -13.70
C LYS A 11 -2.47 21.83 -12.73
N ILE A 12 -1.19 21.65 -12.44
CA ILE A 12 -0.71 20.67 -11.47
C ILE A 12 -1.24 21.01 -10.07
N VAL A 13 -1.15 22.26 -9.63
CA VAL A 13 -1.69 22.71 -8.34
C VAL A 13 -3.21 22.50 -8.25
N ALA A 14 -3.94 22.75 -9.34
CA ALA A 14 -5.37 22.50 -9.39
C ALA A 14 -5.73 21.01 -9.32
N ILE A 15 -4.94 20.14 -9.96
CA ILE A 15 -5.09 18.69 -9.89
C ILE A 15 -4.74 18.19 -8.49
N MET A 16 -3.63 18.66 -7.89
CA MET A 16 -3.27 18.32 -6.52
C MET A 16 -4.34 18.70 -5.51
N LYS A 17 -4.96 19.89 -5.64
CA LYS A 17 -6.09 20.29 -4.77
C LYS A 17 -7.29 19.36 -4.91
N LYS A 18 -7.62 18.92 -6.12
CA LYS A 18 -8.72 17.96 -6.36
C LYS A 18 -8.40 16.58 -5.80
N VAL A 19 -7.17 16.09 -5.98
CA VAL A 19 -6.72 14.82 -5.41
C VAL A 19 -6.71 14.88 -3.88
N LEU A 20 -6.24 15.97 -3.29
CA LEU A 20 -6.27 16.17 -1.84
C LEU A 20 -7.70 16.24 -1.29
N ALA A 21 -8.63 16.86 -2.03
CA ALA A 21 -10.05 16.88 -1.65
C ALA A 21 -10.69 15.49 -1.72
N ILE A 22 -10.34 14.68 -2.72
CA ILE A 22 -10.81 13.30 -2.85
C ILE A 22 -10.24 12.44 -1.72
N VAL A 23 -8.95 12.58 -1.40
CA VAL A 23 -8.30 11.87 -0.28
C VAL A 23 -8.93 12.27 1.06
N ALA A 24 -9.22 13.56 1.26
CA ALA A 24 -9.91 14.06 2.46
C ALA A 24 -11.35 13.53 2.56
N LEU A 25 -12.07 13.44 1.43
CA LEU A 25 -13.42 12.87 1.38
C LEU A 25 -13.41 11.36 1.69
N PHE A 26 -12.42 10.62 1.20
CA PHE A 26 -12.21 9.21 1.54
C PHE A 26 -11.84 9.02 3.01
N ALA A 27 -11.03 9.91 3.59
CA ALA A 27 -10.66 9.85 5.00
C ALA A 27 -11.87 10.08 5.94
N LEU A 28 -12.88 10.84 5.51
CA LEU A 28 -14.12 11.07 6.26
C LEU A 28 -15.10 9.89 6.20
N CYS A 29 -14.97 8.97 5.22
CA CYS A 29 -15.82 7.78 5.09
C CYS A 29 -15.36 6.58 5.94
N VAL A 30 -14.24 6.66 6.64
CA VAL A 30 -13.75 5.58 7.51
C VAL A 30 -14.27 5.81 8.93
N CYS A 31 -15.58 5.76 9.13
CA CYS A 31 -16.13 5.52 10.45
C CYS A 31 -15.79 4.09 10.86
N ALA A 32 -14.95 3.93 11.88
CA ALA A 32 -14.76 2.65 12.52
C ALA A 32 -16.08 2.28 13.20
N HIS A 33 -16.85 1.37 12.61
CA HIS A 33 -18.04 0.84 13.23
C HIS A 33 -17.59 -0.22 14.24
N ALA A 34 -17.92 -0.02 15.50
CA ALA A 34 -17.82 -1.06 16.50
C ALA A 34 -19.00 -2.02 16.29
N GLU A 35 -18.75 -3.31 16.33
CA GLU A 35 -19.76 -4.35 16.21
C GLU A 35 -19.91 -5.04 17.55
N THR A 36 -21.13 -5.39 17.94
CA THR A 36 -21.40 -6.15 19.16
C THR A 36 -21.69 -7.60 18.80
N VAL A 37 -20.88 -8.51 19.31
CA VAL A 37 -21.09 -9.96 19.15
C VAL A 37 -21.78 -10.50 20.39
N LEU A 38 -22.94 -11.11 20.20
CA LEU A 38 -23.65 -11.85 21.24
C LEU A 38 -23.22 -13.32 21.18
N LEU A 39 -22.67 -13.80 22.29
CA LEU A 39 -22.33 -15.22 22.43
C LEU A 39 -23.52 -16.01 22.93
N ARG A 40 -23.57 -17.32 22.65
CA ARG A 40 -24.62 -18.23 23.12
C ARG A 40 -24.68 -18.34 24.65
N THR A 41 -23.59 -18.00 25.34
CA THR A 41 -23.58 -17.87 26.80
C THR A 41 -24.34 -16.66 27.33
N GLY A 42 -24.80 -15.76 26.43
CA GLY A 42 -25.40 -14.49 26.76
C GLY A 42 -24.41 -13.36 26.99
N ALA A 43 -23.11 -13.64 26.88
CA ALA A 43 -22.09 -12.60 27.01
C ALA A 43 -22.04 -11.71 25.75
N ARG A 44 -21.83 -10.41 25.97
CA ARG A 44 -21.60 -9.42 24.90
C ARG A 44 -20.16 -9.08 24.81
N VAL A 45 -19.65 -9.03 23.59
CA VAL A 45 -18.29 -8.63 23.31
C VAL A 45 -18.31 -7.51 22.27
N GLU A 46 -17.89 -6.33 22.68
CA GLU A 46 -17.79 -5.16 21.80
C GLU A 46 -16.40 -5.11 21.18
N GLY A 47 -16.36 -4.83 19.88
CA GLY A 47 -15.10 -4.69 19.16
C GLY A 47 -15.30 -4.64 17.66
N THR A 48 -14.22 -4.53 16.93
CA THR A 48 -14.24 -4.59 15.47
C THR A 48 -13.95 -6.01 15.00
N ILE A 49 -14.80 -6.59 14.15
CA ILE A 49 -14.54 -7.89 13.53
C ILE A 49 -13.38 -7.75 12.55
N VAL A 50 -12.25 -8.35 12.90
CA VAL A 50 -11.03 -8.34 12.10
C VAL A 50 -11.03 -9.46 11.07
N PHE A 51 -11.64 -10.57 11.42
CA PHE A 51 -11.75 -11.75 10.55
C PHE A 51 -12.96 -12.60 10.94
N GLN A 52 -13.66 -13.10 9.92
CA GLN A 52 -14.77 -14.03 10.09
C GLN A 52 -14.77 -15.05 8.95
N ASN A 53 -14.93 -16.32 9.31
CA ASN A 53 -15.21 -17.42 8.38
C ASN A 53 -16.26 -18.34 8.97
N ASP A 54 -16.47 -19.53 8.38
CA ASP A 54 -17.45 -20.51 8.83
C ASP A 54 -17.06 -21.21 10.15
N GLU A 55 -15.81 -21.10 10.58
CA GLU A 55 -15.29 -21.76 11.78
C GLU A 55 -15.06 -20.79 12.93
N VAL A 56 -14.60 -19.56 12.66
CA VAL A 56 -14.15 -18.63 13.70
C VAL A 56 -14.53 -17.17 13.40
N VAL A 57 -14.72 -16.40 14.47
CA VAL A 57 -14.83 -14.94 14.48
C VAL A 57 -13.69 -14.39 15.32
N ILE A 58 -12.91 -13.44 14.78
CA ILE A 58 -11.86 -12.75 15.50
C ILE A 58 -12.28 -11.29 15.68
N LEU A 59 -12.45 -10.91 16.95
CA LEU A 59 -12.74 -9.53 17.35
C LEU A 59 -11.50 -8.86 17.89
N ARG A 60 -11.46 -7.56 17.74
CA ARG A 60 -10.49 -6.68 18.36
C ARG A 60 -11.23 -5.69 19.25
N ASN A 61 -10.86 -5.64 20.52
CA ASN A 61 -11.42 -4.67 21.46
C ASN A 61 -10.79 -3.26 21.28
N ALA A 62 -11.32 -2.28 22.01
CA ALA A 62 -10.84 -0.90 21.99
C ALA A 62 -9.38 -0.75 22.44
N GLU A 63 -8.86 -1.69 23.24
CA GLU A 63 -7.48 -1.72 23.73
C GLU A 63 -6.51 -2.38 22.75
N GLY A 64 -7.01 -2.89 21.60
CA GLY A 64 -6.21 -3.53 20.56
C GLY A 64 -6.02 -5.04 20.75
N ALA A 65 -6.48 -5.63 21.85
CA ALA A 65 -6.42 -7.06 22.08
C ALA A 65 -7.35 -7.81 21.13
N ARG A 66 -6.93 -9.01 20.69
CA ARG A 66 -7.70 -9.85 19.77
C ARG A 66 -8.17 -11.09 20.45
N PHE A 67 -9.44 -11.37 20.26
CA PHE A 67 -10.11 -12.53 20.82
C PHE A 67 -10.68 -13.37 19.69
N GLN A 68 -10.45 -14.68 19.76
CA GLN A 68 -10.98 -15.64 18.82
C GLN A 68 -12.13 -16.41 19.47
N TYR A 69 -13.28 -16.39 18.80
CA TYR A 69 -14.45 -17.15 19.18
C TYR A 69 -14.77 -18.18 18.10
N PRO A 70 -15.05 -19.45 18.46
CA PRO A 70 -15.64 -20.39 17.52
C PRO A 70 -16.96 -19.84 16.99
N LYS A 71 -17.24 -20.02 15.71
CA LYS A 71 -18.51 -19.55 15.11
C LYS A 71 -19.71 -20.22 15.73
N SER A 72 -19.55 -21.45 16.23
CA SER A 72 -20.56 -22.17 17.00
C SER A 72 -21.02 -21.46 18.27
N ASP A 73 -20.14 -20.67 18.87
CA ASP A 73 -20.38 -19.98 20.14
C ASP A 73 -20.96 -18.57 19.94
N VAL A 74 -20.95 -18.10 18.70
CA VAL A 74 -21.56 -16.82 18.30
C VAL A 74 -23.05 -17.06 18.01
N GLN A 75 -23.90 -16.34 18.72
CA GLN A 75 -25.35 -16.37 18.50
C GLN A 75 -25.72 -15.38 17.40
N GLU A 76 -25.29 -14.14 17.53
CA GLU A 76 -25.63 -13.06 16.59
C GLU A 76 -24.56 -11.94 16.61
N ILE A 77 -24.49 -11.18 15.51
CA ILE A 77 -23.60 -10.05 15.37
C ILE A 77 -24.45 -8.83 15.05
N TYR A 78 -24.35 -7.79 15.88
CA TYR A 78 -25.08 -6.55 15.73
C TYR A 78 -24.15 -5.44 15.23
N ALA A 79 -24.62 -4.66 14.26
CA ALA A 79 -23.98 -3.40 13.89
C ALA A 79 -24.21 -2.33 14.98
N ASP A 80 -23.37 -1.33 15.04
CA ASP A 80 -23.29 -0.30 16.10
C ASP A 80 -24.62 0.41 16.43
N ASP A 81 -25.58 0.44 15.49
CA ASP A 81 -26.88 1.11 15.65
C ASP A 81 -28.04 0.15 16.05
N ALA A 82 -27.76 -1.14 16.25
CA ALA A 82 -28.82 -2.11 16.57
C ALA A 82 -29.12 -2.12 18.04
N VAL A 83 -30.43 -2.07 18.40
CA VAL A 83 -30.90 -2.25 19.78
C VAL A 83 -30.64 -3.70 20.22
N VAL A 84 -29.58 -3.88 20.99
CA VAL A 84 -29.18 -5.19 21.51
C VAL A 84 -30.06 -5.50 22.75
N PRO A 85 -30.73 -6.66 22.85
CA PRO A 85 -31.49 -7.04 24.05
C PRO A 85 -30.59 -7.03 25.31
N GLU A 86 -31.11 -6.55 26.42
CA GLU A 86 -30.39 -6.43 27.69
C GLU A 86 -29.91 -7.83 28.18
N ALA A 87 -28.63 -8.13 28.05
CA ALA A 87 -28.05 -9.39 28.48
C ALA A 87 -27.21 -9.17 29.75
N LYS A 88 -27.16 -10.18 30.61
CA LYS A 88 -26.31 -10.18 31.80
C LYS A 88 -24.85 -10.12 31.42
N GLU A 89 -24.07 -9.25 32.08
CA GLU A 89 -22.61 -9.30 32.02
C GLU A 89 -22.14 -10.69 32.51
N ALA A 90 -21.73 -11.53 31.57
CA ALA A 90 -21.10 -12.79 31.88
C ALA A 90 -19.58 -12.61 31.69
N GLU A 91 -18.81 -13.07 32.67
CA GLU A 91 -17.35 -13.10 32.54
C GLU A 91 -16.92 -13.86 31.27
N VAL A 92 -16.19 -13.17 30.41
CA VAL A 92 -15.71 -13.69 29.13
C VAL A 92 -14.49 -14.60 29.38
N ASN A 93 -14.71 -15.77 29.98
CA ASN A 93 -13.63 -16.69 30.32
C ASN A 93 -13.21 -17.66 29.20
N ASP A 94 -13.95 -17.70 28.06
CA ASP A 94 -13.69 -18.67 27.00
C ASP A 94 -12.98 -18.10 25.75
N ALA A 95 -12.68 -16.80 25.74
CA ALA A 95 -11.93 -16.23 24.64
C ALA A 95 -10.42 -16.48 24.75
N ARG A 96 -9.84 -17.11 23.77
CA ARG A 96 -8.38 -17.19 23.68
C ARG A 96 -7.83 -15.87 23.14
N GLU A 97 -7.13 -15.13 23.99
CA GLU A 97 -6.34 -13.98 23.53
C GLU A 97 -5.28 -14.46 22.52
N ILE A 98 -5.40 -13.97 21.30
CA ILE A 98 -4.39 -14.26 20.27
C ILE A 98 -3.21 -13.34 20.52
N LYS A 99 -2.16 -13.85 21.19
CA LYS A 99 -0.87 -13.17 21.21
C LYS A 99 -0.36 -13.05 19.79
N THR A 100 -0.47 -11.86 19.21
CA THR A 100 0.05 -11.56 17.89
C THR A 100 1.58 -11.65 17.95
N SER A 101 2.11 -12.80 17.54
CA SER A 101 3.54 -12.95 17.32
C SER A 101 3.96 -11.96 16.21
N LYS A 102 4.99 -11.17 16.47
CA LYS A 102 5.66 -10.33 15.45
C LYS A 102 6.28 -11.26 14.40
N LYS A 103 5.48 -11.69 13.44
CA LYS A 103 5.94 -12.55 12.35
C LYS A 103 6.41 -11.68 11.19
N ALA A 104 7.56 -12.05 10.64
CA ALA A 104 8.01 -11.52 9.37
C ALA A 104 6.91 -11.75 8.32
N SER A 105 6.68 -10.75 7.51
CA SER A 105 5.71 -10.77 6.42
C SER A 105 6.43 -10.55 5.11
N ILE A 106 5.97 -11.21 4.08
CA ILE A 106 6.51 -11.11 2.73
C ILE A 106 5.42 -10.52 1.84
N LEU A 107 5.77 -9.50 1.05
CA LEU A 107 4.92 -8.94 0.01
C LEU A 107 5.55 -9.19 -1.35
N LEU A 108 4.78 -9.76 -2.25
CA LEU A 108 5.11 -9.85 -3.67
C LEU A 108 4.20 -8.88 -4.42
N GLU A 109 4.80 -7.93 -5.12
CA GLU A 109 4.08 -6.93 -5.90
C GLU A 109 4.44 -7.06 -7.38
N ILE A 110 3.43 -7.02 -8.26
CA ILE A 110 3.61 -6.94 -9.71
C ILE A 110 2.77 -5.79 -10.24
N ALA A 111 3.32 -5.00 -11.14
CA ALA A 111 2.62 -3.85 -11.68
C ALA A 111 2.82 -3.68 -13.18
N GLY A 112 1.82 -3.08 -13.80
CA GLY A 112 1.85 -2.68 -15.20
C GLY A 112 1.15 -1.35 -15.40
N GLY A 113 1.61 -0.58 -16.38
CA GLY A 113 1.06 0.73 -16.63
C GLY A 113 1.80 1.50 -17.70
N ALA A 114 1.76 2.80 -17.58
CA ALA A 114 2.45 3.73 -18.47
C ALA A 114 3.61 4.42 -17.76
N ALA A 115 4.61 4.80 -18.54
CA ALA A 115 5.73 5.62 -18.10
C ALA A 115 5.86 6.86 -18.98
N CYS A 116 6.30 7.95 -18.39
CA CYS A 116 6.62 9.17 -19.11
C CYS A 116 7.89 9.84 -18.57
N ILE A 117 8.63 10.46 -19.45
CA ILE A 117 9.66 11.44 -19.15
C ILE A 117 9.14 12.79 -19.60
N PRO A 118 9.18 13.84 -18.75
CA PRO A 118 8.72 15.17 -19.15
C PRO A 118 9.35 15.62 -20.47
N GLY A 119 8.51 15.96 -21.46
CA GLY A 119 8.94 16.38 -22.81
C GLY A 119 9.17 15.24 -23.82
N GLN A 120 8.90 13.98 -23.43
CA GLN A 120 9.00 12.81 -24.33
C GLN A 120 7.62 12.12 -24.52
N LYS A 121 7.56 11.16 -25.45
CA LYS A 121 6.38 10.31 -25.65
C LYS A 121 6.22 9.35 -24.48
N MET A 122 4.98 9.02 -24.16
CA MET A 122 4.66 8.00 -23.19
C MET A 122 5.05 6.61 -23.70
N GLY A 123 5.37 5.72 -22.76
CA GLY A 123 5.68 4.32 -23.01
C GLY A 123 5.00 3.40 -22.01
N ALA A 124 5.31 2.13 -22.09
CA ALA A 124 4.84 1.12 -21.14
C ALA A 124 5.76 1.02 -19.92
N ALA A 125 5.19 0.73 -18.75
CA ALA A 125 5.93 0.43 -17.55
C ALA A 125 5.53 -0.94 -17.00
N VAL A 126 6.50 -1.66 -16.46
CA VAL A 126 6.30 -2.91 -15.71
C VAL A 126 7.19 -2.90 -14.47
N SER A 127 6.69 -3.47 -13.37
CA SER A 127 7.52 -3.69 -12.19
C SER A 127 7.18 -4.98 -11.47
N ALA A 128 8.17 -5.50 -10.74
CA ALA A 128 8.02 -6.62 -9.83
C ALA A 128 8.88 -6.36 -8.60
N ASP A 129 8.29 -6.42 -7.41
CA ASP A 129 8.95 -6.11 -6.14
C ASP A 129 8.75 -7.23 -5.14
N LEU A 130 9.80 -7.55 -4.38
CA LEU A 130 9.77 -8.44 -3.23
C LEU A 130 10.14 -7.63 -1.98
N LEU A 131 9.20 -7.52 -1.05
CA LEU A 131 9.38 -6.78 0.20
C LEU A 131 9.28 -7.74 1.38
N VAL A 132 10.14 -7.56 2.36
CA VAL A 132 10.16 -8.30 3.62
C VAL A 132 10.09 -7.31 4.76
N GLY A 133 9.24 -7.57 5.73
CA GLY A 133 9.04 -6.63 6.84
C GLY A 133 8.19 -7.22 7.96
N SER A 134 7.54 -6.34 8.70
CA SER A 134 6.62 -6.69 9.77
C SER A 134 5.26 -6.04 9.52
N HIS A 135 4.20 -6.80 9.79
CA HIS A 135 2.81 -6.30 9.69
C HIS A 135 2.29 -5.66 10.98
N HIS A 136 3.07 -5.66 12.05
CA HIS A 136 2.64 -5.20 13.37
C HIS A 136 3.59 -4.12 13.87
N ILE A 137 3.18 -2.86 13.69
CA ILE A 137 3.80 -1.73 14.36
C ILE A 137 2.77 -1.12 15.29
N GLY A 138 2.95 -1.34 16.59
CA GLY A 138 1.94 -1.04 17.60
C GLY A 138 0.72 -1.94 17.45
N ASP A 139 -0.46 -1.41 17.71
CA ASP A 139 -1.75 -2.13 17.64
C ASP A 139 -2.36 -2.13 16.23
N LYS A 140 -1.67 -1.59 15.22
CA LYS A 140 -2.19 -1.47 13.85
C LYS A 140 -1.52 -2.45 12.89
N HIS A 141 -2.28 -2.95 11.93
CA HIS A 141 -1.81 -3.82 10.84
C HIS A 141 -1.03 -3.05 9.76
N ILE A 142 -0.07 -2.23 10.18
CA ILE A 142 0.77 -1.48 9.26
C ILE A 142 1.97 -2.36 8.90
N PHE A 143 2.15 -2.63 7.60
CA PHE A 143 3.38 -3.22 7.11
C PHE A 143 4.46 -2.15 7.01
N VAL A 144 5.61 -2.43 7.60
CA VAL A 144 6.85 -1.68 7.37
C VAL A 144 7.94 -2.67 7.05
N GLY A 145 8.60 -2.45 5.95
CA GLY A 145 9.64 -3.36 5.47
C GLY A 145 10.54 -2.72 4.44
N GLY A 146 11.42 -3.53 3.90
CA GLY A 146 12.30 -3.16 2.80
C GLY A 146 12.38 -4.29 1.80
N GLY A 147 12.89 -4.00 0.64
CA GLY A 147 13.05 -5.00 -0.40
C GLY A 147 13.73 -4.51 -1.64
N ILE A 148 13.71 -5.38 -2.62
CA ILE A 148 14.31 -5.17 -3.93
C ILE A 148 13.27 -5.46 -5.00
N GLY A 149 13.46 -4.89 -6.17
CA GLY A 149 12.57 -5.14 -7.30
C GLY A 149 13.23 -4.97 -8.64
N TYR A 150 12.44 -5.08 -9.67
CA TYR A 150 12.77 -4.75 -11.04
C TYR A 150 11.75 -3.75 -11.58
N HIS A 151 12.22 -2.62 -12.08
CA HIS A 151 11.38 -1.62 -12.73
C HIS A 151 11.86 -1.39 -14.16
N GLY A 152 11.00 -1.67 -15.13
CA GLY A 152 11.24 -1.48 -16.55
C GLY A 152 10.31 -0.44 -17.14
N ALA A 153 10.84 0.43 -18.02
CA ALA A 153 10.04 1.33 -18.84
C ALA A 153 10.52 1.27 -20.28
N PHE A 154 9.57 1.22 -21.21
CA PHE A 154 9.79 1.04 -22.64
C PHE A 154 9.17 2.21 -23.39
N MET A 155 9.99 3.11 -23.91
CA MET A 155 9.56 4.32 -24.59
C MET A 155 10.13 4.35 -26.01
N GLY A 156 9.40 3.77 -26.96
CA GLY A 156 9.87 3.59 -28.33
C GLY A 156 11.10 2.66 -28.39
N ALA A 157 12.24 3.19 -28.85
CA ALA A 157 13.50 2.44 -28.89
C ALA A 157 14.26 2.44 -27.55
N ASP A 158 13.91 3.36 -26.64
CA ASP A 158 14.59 3.51 -25.35
C ASP A 158 14.03 2.55 -24.32
N LYS A 159 14.94 1.84 -23.64
CA LYS A 159 14.62 0.92 -22.53
C LYS A 159 15.33 1.40 -21.28
N TYR A 160 14.52 1.61 -20.25
CA TYR A 160 14.99 1.99 -18.92
C TYR A 160 14.77 0.81 -17.99
N SER A 161 15.81 0.33 -17.35
CA SER A 161 15.74 -0.79 -16.41
C SER A 161 16.46 -0.43 -15.14
N PHE A 162 15.77 -0.61 -14.00
CA PHE A 162 16.31 -0.30 -12.68
C PHE A 162 16.08 -1.46 -11.73
N LEU A 163 16.98 -1.62 -10.79
CA LEU A 163 16.87 -2.47 -9.61
C LEU A 163 16.68 -1.55 -8.40
N PRO A 164 15.45 -1.25 -7.97
CA PRO A 164 15.22 -0.48 -6.77
C PRO A 164 15.55 -1.29 -5.53
N ILE A 165 16.24 -0.65 -4.58
CA ILE A 165 16.34 -1.05 -3.18
C ILE A 165 15.51 -0.04 -2.42
N GLN A 166 14.46 -0.51 -1.72
CA GLN A 166 13.45 0.38 -1.15
C GLN A 166 13.03 -0.01 0.26
N ALA A 167 12.68 1.00 1.04
CA ALA A 167 11.83 0.87 2.22
C ALA A 167 10.39 1.15 1.83
N ALA A 168 9.45 0.41 2.41
CA ALA A 168 8.05 0.52 2.08
C ALA A 168 7.16 0.47 3.32
N ILE A 169 6.09 1.25 3.28
CA ILE A 169 5.01 1.24 4.26
C ILE A 169 3.71 0.95 3.52
N ARG A 170 2.89 0.04 4.07
CA ARG A 170 1.54 -0.25 3.58
C ARG A 170 0.57 -0.14 4.75
N MET A 171 -0.34 0.82 4.68
CA MET A 171 -1.29 1.17 5.73
C MET A 171 -2.70 0.79 5.28
N PRO A 172 -3.31 -0.29 5.78
CA PRO A 172 -4.75 -0.48 5.66
C PRO A 172 -5.46 0.53 6.58
N PHE A 173 -6.52 1.15 6.08
CA PHE A 173 -7.32 2.10 6.87
C PHE A 173 -8.27 1.40 7.84
N THR A 174 -8.63 0.16 7.53
CA THR A 174 -9.50 -0.67 8.38
C THR A 174 -8.87 -2.04 8.57
N GLU A 175 -9.24 -2.73 9.64
CA GLU A 175 -8.75 -4.07 9.95
C GLU A 175 -9.73 -5.17 9.55
N THR A 176 -10.77 -4.80 8.83
CA THR A 176 -11.76 -5.73 8.30
C THR A 176 -11.20 -6.57 7.16
N LYS A 177 -11.96 -7.59 6.77
CA LYS A 177 -11.65 -8.44 5.60
C LYS A 177 -11.43 -7.62 4.33
N HIS A 178 -12.10 -6.48 4.24
CA HIS A 178 -12.03 -5.52 3.15
C HIS A 178 -11.43 -4.22 3.66
N ALA A 179 -10.28 -3.80 3.16
CA ALA A 179 -9.60 -2.60 3.63
C ALA A 179 -9.08 -1.74 2.49
N PRO A 180 -9.44 -0.45 2.44
CA PRO A 180 -8.68 0.51 1.63
C PRO A 180 -7.22 0.53 2.13
N VAL A 181 -6.27 0.65 1.21
CA VAL A 181 -4.84 0.63 1.52
C VAL A 181 -4.15 1.82 0.90
N PHE A 182 -3.34 2.48 1.71
CA PHE A 182 -2.38 3.49 1.29
C PHE A 182 -0.97 2.94 1.41
N GLY A 183 -0.11 3.18 0.41
CA GLY A 183 1.26 2.75 0.39
C GLY A 183 2.23 3.87 0.06
N LEU A 184 3.40 3.81 0.69
CA LEU A 184 4.56 4.65 0.38
C LEU A 184 5.77 3.75 0.18
N GLY A 185 6.62 4.11 -0.80
CA GLY A 185 7.90 3.50 -1.03
C GLY A 185 8.96 4.57 -1.26
N LEU A 186 10.12 4.42 -0.64
CA LEU A 186 11.28 5.30 -0.82
C LEU A 186 12.53 4.45 -0.96
N GLY A 187 13.42 4.82 -1.87
CA GLY A 187 14.62 4.04 -2.09
C GLY A 187 15.57 4.63 -3.12
N TYR A 188 16.43 3.77 -3.63
CA TYR A 188 17.38 4.08 -4.68
C TYR A 188 17.31 3.02 -5.78
N GLY A 189 17.06 3.46 -7.01
CA GLY A 189 17.06 2.58 -8.17
C GLY A 189 18.45 2.51 -8.80
N ILE A 190 19.06 1.33 -8.80
CA ILE A 190 20.30 1.05 -9.49
C ILE A 190 19.99 0.85 -10.96
N ALA A 191 20.61 1.62 -11.87
CA ALA A 191 20.39 1.45 -13.29
C ALA A 191 21.06 0.16 -13.80
N LEU A 192 20.29 -0.66 -14.51
CA LEU A 192 20.78 -1.88 -15.17
C LEU A 192 21.19 -1.63 -16.62
N SER A 193 20.80 -0.49 -17.19
CA SER A 193 21.14 -0.08 -18.55
C SER A 193 22.45 0.70 -18.57
N LYS A 194 23.36 0.38 -19.50
CA LYS A 194 24.73 0.90 -19.55
C LYS A 194 24.86 2.43 -19.66
N ASN A 195 23.86 3.11 -20.21
CA ASN A 195 23.90 4.54 -20.49
C ASN A 195 23.25 5.40 -19.41
N TYR A 196 22.81 4.79 -18.30
CA TYR A 196 22.08 5.49 -17.24
C TYR A 196 22.75 5.24 -15.90
N VAL A 197 22.71 6.27 -15.07
CA VAL A 197 23.04 6.18 -13.64
C VAL A 197 21.72 6.22 -12.88
N GLY A 198 21.60 5.35 -11.89
CA GLY A 198 20.44 5.31 -11.03
C GLY A 198 20.29 6.55 -10.14
N GLY A 199 19.24 6.58 -9.35
CA GLY A 199 18.95 7.70 -8.46
C GLY A 199 17.77 7.42 -7.53
N LEU A 200 17.26 8.47 -6.92
CA LEU A 200 16.17 8.41 -5.99
C LEU A 200 14.93 7.73 -6.61
N TYR A 201 14.35 6.83 -5.85
CA TYR A 201 13.07 6.19 -6.11
C TYR A 201 12.05 6.65 -5.06
N ALA A 202 10.84 6.99 -5.49
CA ALA A 202 9.70 7.27 -4.62
C ALA A 202 8.42 6.73 -5.26
N GLY A 203 7.57 6.10 -4.47
CA GLY A 203 6.30 5.54 -4.93
C GLY A 203 5.16 5.81 -3.95
N VAL A 204 3.97 5.99 -4.50
CA VAL A 204 2.71 6.14 -3.77
C VAL A 204 1.71 5.16 -4.35
N ASP A 205 1.04 4.43 -3.49
CA ASP A 205 0.03 3.43 -3.84
C ASP A 205 -1.29 3.76 -3.12
N LEU A 206 -2.41 3.60 -3.83
CA LEU A 206 -3.75 3.76 -3.27
C LEU A 206 -4.67 2.71 -3.87
N GLY A 207 -5.38 1.97 -3.03
CA GLY A 207 -6.27 0.93 -3.52
C GLY A 207 -6.93 0.12 -2.43
N TYR A 208 -7.04 -1.17 -2.64
CA TYR A 208 -7.86 -2.03 -1.83
C TYR A 208 -7.18 -3.36 -1.53
N ARG A 209 -7.32 -3.83 -0.29
CA ARG A 209 -6.84 -5.13 0.16
C ARG A 209 -8.02 -6.02 0.54
N TYR A 210 -7.96 -7.27 0.14
CA TYR A 210 -8.90 -8.31 0.49
C TYR A 210 -8.18 -9.42 1.27
N GLN A 211 -8.60 -9.68 2.51
CA GLN A 211 -8.05 -10.73 3.35
C GLN A 211 -8.66 -12.07 2.96
N LEU A 212 -7.85 -12.99 2.45
CA LEU A 212 -8.27 -14.36 2.10
C LEU A 212 -8.36 -15.24 3.34
N ASN A 213 -7.33 -15.17 4.19
CA ASN A 213 -7.22 -15.90 5.44
C ASN A 213 -6.35 -15.11 6.43
N PRO A 214 -6.21 -15.52 7.69
CA PRO A 214 -5.42 -14.77 8.69
C PRO A 214 -3.95 -14.50 8.32
N LYS A 215 -3.41 -15.24 7.33
CA LYS A 215 -2.01 -15.12 6.93
C LYS A 215 -1.82 -14.55 5.52
N THR A 216 -2.87 -14.53 4.69
CA THR A 216 -2.74 -14.19 3.27
C THR A 216 -3.78 -13.17 2.87
N ALA A 217 -3.36 -12.12 2.16
CA ALA A 217 -4.27 -11.15 1.57
C ALA A 217 -3.86 -10.82 0.12
N LEU A 218 -4.83 -10.40 -0.68
CA LEU A 218 -4.64 -9.85 -2.02
C LEU A 218 -4.87 -8.35 -1.98
N GLY A 219 -4.05 -7.59 -2.71
CA GLY A 219 -4.22 -6.16 -2.93
C GLY A 219 -4.31 -5.83 -4.41
N ALA A 220 -5.16 -4.87 -4.74
CA ALA A 220 -5.19 -4.23 -6.04
C ALA A 220 -5.14 -2.72 -5.81
N VAL A 221 -4.08 -2.09 -6.28
CA VAL A 221 -3.84 -0.67 -6.03
C VAL A 221 -3.49 0.06 -7.33
N PHE A 222 -3.87 1.33 -7.41
CA PHE A 222 -3.32 2.27 -8.36
C PHE A 222 -1.99 2.79 -7.80
N TYR A 223 -0.96 2.82 -8.62
CA TYR A 223 0.35 3.30 -8.22
C TYR A 223 0.81 4.49 -9.06
N THR A 224 1.63 5.32 -8.44
CA THR A 224 2.45 6.34 -9.10
C THR A 224 3.86 6.26 -8.55
N GLN A 225 4.85 6.17 -9.42
CA GLN A 225 6.26 6.02 -9.06
C GLN A 225 7.08 7.09 -9.77
N PHE A 226 8.04 7.62 -9.04
CA PHE A 226 9.07 8.52 -9.54
C PHE A 226 10.42 7.82 -9.44
N GLN A 227 11.17 7.79 -10.55
CA GLN A 227 12.52 7.27 -10.59
C GLN A 227 13.44 8.34 -11.18
N GLN A 228 14.38 8.82 -10.39
CA GLN A 228 15.45 9.67 -10.90
C GLN A 228 16.42 8.83 -11.71
N ALA A 229 16.70 9.26 -12.93
CA ALA A 229 17.74 8.69 -13.79
C ALA A 229 18.60 9.81 -14.32
N LYS A 230 19.88 9.53 -14.54
CA LYS A 230 20.82 10.43 -15.20
C LYS A 230 21.40 9.69 -16.41
N MET A 231 21.37 10.34 -17.56
CA MET A 231 21.98 9.82 -18.77
C MET A 231 23.40 10.35 -18.89
N ASN A 232 24.37 9.46 -19.05
CA ASN A 232 25.75 9.84 -19.36
C ASN A 232 25.83 10.19 -20.84
N VAL A 233 26.04 11.45 -21.15
CA VAL A 233 26.30 11.94 -22.51
C VAL A 233 27.79 12.23 -22.60
N THR A 234 28.48 11.48 -23.43
CA THR A 234 29.90 11.75 -23.71
C THR A 234 29.99 12.73 -24.88
N GLU A 235 30.47 13.92 -24.63
CA GLU A 235 30.79 14.92 -25.66
C GLU A 235 32.30 14.97 -25.84
N THR A 236 32.76 14.84 -27.08
CA THR A 236 34.18 14.98 -27.41
C THR A 236 34.41 16.38 -27.96
N VAL A 237 35.11 17.20 -27.19
CA VAL A 237 35.52 18.55 -27.62
C VAL A 237 37.04 18.56 -27.74
N GLU A 238 37.51 18.88 -28.90
CA GLU A 238 38.96 18.97 -29.21
C GLU A 238 39.78 17.71 -28.80
N GLY A 239 39.21 16.52 -28.96
CA GLY A 239 39.86 15.24 -28.61
C GLY A 239 39.82 14.87 -27.13
N THR A 240 39.18 15.70 -26.28
CA THR A 240 38.97 15.40 -24.87
C THR A 240 37.51 14.97 -24.65
N GLU A 241 37.30 13.82 -23.99
CA GLU A 241 35.98 13.32 -23.67
C GLU A 241 35.45 13.95 -22.37
N PHE A 242 34.33 14.62 -22.48
CA PHE A 242 33.57 15.16 -21.34
C PHE A 242 32.33 14.33 -21.11
N VAL A 243 32.16 13.76 -19.91
CA VAL A 243 30.97 13.05 -19.53
C VAL A 243 30.01 14.04 -18.86
N ASN A 244 28.92 14.37 -19.54
CA ASN A 244 27.88 15.25 -19.03
C ASN A 244 26.68 14.43 -18.57
N ASN A 245 26.16 14.69 -17.38
CA ASN A 245 25.03 13.99 -16.80
C ASN A 245 23.72 14.76 -17.05
N THR A 246 22.90 14.29 -17.96
CA THR A 246 21.58 14.88 -18.21
C THR A 246 20.50 14.15 -17.39
N GLY A 247 19.78 14.89 -16.55
CA GLY A 247 18.68 14.31 -15.74
C GLY A 247 17.53 13.83 -16.63
N ARG A 248 17.09 12.59 -16.41
CA ARG A 248 15.94 11.95 -17.07
C ARG A 248 15.02 11.37 -16.00
N ASN A 249 14.15 12.21 -15.46
CA ASN A 249 13.21 11.78 -14.44
C ASN A 249 12.06 10.99 -15.07
N LEU A 250 11.89 9.76 -14.64
CA LEU A 250 10.85 8.84 -15.09
C LEU A 250 9.68 8.87 -14.11
N ILE A 251 8.47 9.05 -14.62
CA ILE A 251 7.24 8.92 -13.86
C ILE A 251 6.47 7.75 -14.44
N SER A 252 6.12 6.78 -13.61
CA SER A 252 5.31 5.61 -13.99
C SER A 252 4.03 5.60 -13.19
N PHE A 253 2.93 5.15 -13.80
CA PHE A 253 1.64 5.01 -13.14
C PHE A 253 0.83 3.89 -13.77
N GLY A 254 -0.04 3.26 -12.98
CA GLY A 254 -0.84 2.14 -13.46
C GLY A 254 -1.48 1.34 -12.34
N ALA A 255 -1.70 0.05 -12.59
CA ALA A 255 -2.24 -0.89 -11.64
C ALA A 255 -1.14 -1.81 -11.08
N LYS A 256 -1.21 -2.09 -9.78
CA LYS A 256 -0.32 -2.98 -9.06
C LYS A 256 -1.14 -4.01 -8.30
N PHE A 257 -0.73 -5.25 -8.37
CA PHE A 257 -1.27 -6.36 -7.58
C PHE A 257 -0.26 -6.74 -6.51
N THR A 258 -0.73 -6.92 -5.29
CA THR A 258 0.09 -7.26 -4.13
C THR A 258 -0.43 -8.54 -3.50
N LEU A 259 0.45 -9.48 -3.23
CA LEU A 259 0.19 -10.68 -2.46
C LEU A 259 0.91 -10.58 -1.13
N TYR A 260 0.16 -10.67 -0.04
CA TYR A 260 0.63 -10.59 1.34
C TYR A 260 0.68 -12.00 1.94
N PHE A 261 1.82 -12.33 2.61
CA PHE A 261 2.04 -13.60 3.32
C PHE A 261 2.46 -13.39 4.77
#